data_8e5bfc7f5c13a01c9f0c9735088cc9f7
#
_entry.id   8e5bfc7f5c13a01c9f0c9735088cc9f7
#
_cell.length_a   1.000
_cell.length_b   1.000
_cell.length_c   1.000
_cell.angle_alpha   90.00
_cell.angle_beta   90.00
_cell.angle_gamma   90.00
#
_symmetry.space_group_name_H-M   'P 1'
#
loop_
_entity.id
_entity.type
_entity.pdbx_description
1 polymer ?
#
loop_
_entity_poly.entity_id
_entity_poly.type
_entity_poly.pdbx_seq_one_letter_code
_entity_poly.pdbx_strand_id
1 'polypeptide(L)'
;MITNRQLLLMMLCFISCLTQAIAQTDYYYYKGNKIPLTLNEDKVCVSIPEKCNDISERFFANVQILTSKKGDTFNFFVITQSDYEKITSLDFWKVDEKSVIVTSSYFTENNDEVFETPYLTVKLKNEQNIDLLNSYIEEYKFRIVRNSQISPLWYTLSITPDSEKSSVECANELYETGNFASSMPDFVSDDLLDKTTSVPSITSATTAESKGIYDLQGRRLAGKPARGIYIEDGKKIMIK
;
A
#
# COMPACT_ATOMS: atom_id res chain seq x y z
N MET A 1 -33.87 45.29 -24.82
CA MET A 1 -32.68 45.88 -24.20
C MET A 1 -32.33 45.07 -22.96
N ILE A 2 -31.20 44.38 -22.96
CA ILE A 2 -30.71 43.64 -21.81
C ILE A 2 -30.16 44.67 -20.83
N THR A 3 -30.64 44.65 -19.60
CA THR A 3 -30.18 45.61 -18.58
C THR A 3 -28.77 45.24 -18.13
N ASN A 4 -27.93 46.24 -17.77
CA ASN A 4 -26.57 46.02 -17.28
C ASN A 4 -26.51 45.01 -16.13
N ARG A 5 -27.58 44.88 -15.37
CA ARG A 5 -27.72 43.92 -14.27
C ARG A 5 -27.87 42.47 -14.77
N GLN A 6 -28.54 42.24 -15.91
CA GLN A 6 -28.68 40.96 -16.53
C GLN A 6 -27.37 40.53 -17.21
N LEU A 7 -26.62 41.50 -17.76
CA LEU A 7 -25.30 41.22 -18.36
C LEU A 7 -24.28 40.83 -17.28
N LEU A 8 -24.32 41.51 -16.12
CA LEU A 8 -23.44 41.21 -14.97
C LEU A 8 -23.75 39.83 -14.38
N LEU A 9 -25.03 39.43 -14.27
CA LEU A 9 -25.46 38.12 -13.82
C LEU A 9 -25.04 37.02 -14.80
N MET A 10 -25.13 37.22 -16.10
CA MET A 10 -24.64 36.29 -17.12
C MET A 10 -23.11 36.14 -17.04
N MET A 11 -22.38 37.22 -16.83
CA MET A 11 -20.93 37.22 -16.68
C MET A 11 -20.48 36.47 -15.42
N LEU A 12 -21.20 36.66 -14.28
CA LEU A 12 -20.96 35.89 -13.06
C LEU A 12 -21.25 34.38 -13.23
N CYS A 13 -22.33 34.00 -13.93
CA CYS A 13 -22.62 32.61 -14.26
C CYS A 13 -21.58 32.00 -15.19
N PHE A 14 -21.01 32.76 -16.13
CA PHE A 14 -19.95 32.27 -17.02
C PHE A 14 -18.63 32.05 -16.30
N ILE A 15 -18.30 32.88 -15.30
CA ILE A 15 -17.09 32.73 -14.47
C ILE A 15 -17.22 31.53 -13.54
N SER A 16 -18.43 31.23 -13.03
CA SER A 16 -18.64 30.03 -12.17
C SER A 16 -18.65 28.72 -12.95
N CYS A 17 -18.88 28.73 -14.28
CA CYS A 17 -18.77 27.53 -15.11
C CYS A 17 -17.34 27.20 -15.57
N LEU A 18 -16.37 28.11 -15.35
CA LEU A 18 -14.98 27.91 -15.74
C LEU A 18 -14.10 27.32 -14.61
N THR A 19 -14.62 27.10 -13.43
CA THR A 19 -14.00 26.19 -12.46
C THR A 19 -14.38 24.74 -12.83
N GLN A 20 -13.96 24.29 -14.00
CA GLN A 20 -13.68 22.89 -14.17
C GLN A 20 -12.61 22.61 -13.10
N ALA A 21 -12.96 21.82 -12.12
CA ALA A 21 -11.96 21.20 -11.27
C ALA A 21 -10.99 20.53 -12.23
N ILE A 22 -9.82 21.13 -12.45
CA ILE A 22 -8.70 20.45 -13.03
C ILE A 22 -8.46 19.36 -11.97
N ALA A 23 -8.90 18.15 -12.27
CA ALA A 23 -8.52 16.99 -11.47
C ALA A 23 -7.01 17.11 -11.37
N GLN A 24 -6.49 17.31 -10.18
CA GLN A 24 -5.07 17.44 -9.96
C GLN A 24 -4.48 16.12 -10.44
N THR A 25 -3.86 16.13 -11.59
CA THR A 25 -3.25 14.94 -12.17
C THR A 25 -1.93 14.80 -11.45
N ASP A 26 -1.90 13.92 -10.46
CA ASP A 26 -0.66 13.53 -9.81
C ASP A 26 0.22 12.82 -10.83
N TYR A 27 1.49 12.70 -10.55
CA TYR A 27 2.44 12.02 -11.44
C TYR A 27 3.60 11.49 -10.63
N TYR A 28 4.36 10.59 -11.25
CA TYR A 28 5.68 10.21 -10.75
C TYR A 28 6.69 10.16 -11.90
N TYR A 29 7.98 10.15 -11.57
CA TYR A 29 9.03 10.01 -12.57
C TYR A 29 9.44 8.56 -12.74
N TYR A 30 9.44 8.09 -13.98
CA TYR A 30 9.98 6.79 -14.35
C TYR A 30 10.89 6.93 -15.57
N LYS A 31 12.18 6.57 -15.42
CA LYS A 31 13.21 6.71 -16.48
C LYS A 31 13.25 8.10 -17.13
N GLY A 32 13.05 9.15 -16.34
CA GLY A 32 13.08 10.53 -16.82
C GLY A 32 11.76 11.06 -17.37
N ASN A 33 10.73 10.24 -17.51
CA ASN A 33 9.42 10.65 -17.99
C ASN A 33 8.45 10.86 -16.81
N LYS A 34 7.58 11.87 -16.94
CA LYS A 34 6.44 12.05 -16.07
C LYS A 34 5.36 11.04 -16.47
N ILE A 35 4.97 10.21 -15.53
CA ILE A 35 3.88 9.23 -15.69
C ILE A 35 2.69 9.76 -14.89
N PRO A 36 1.57 10.11 -15.53
CA PRO A 36 0.42 10.65 -14.83
C PRO A 36 -0.28 9.60 -13.99
N LEU A 37 -0.83 10.08 -12.87
CA LEU A 37 -1.65 9.32 -11.94
C LEU A 37 -2.99 10.05 -11.75
N THR A 38 -4.07 9.30 -11.71
CA THR A 38 -5.39 9.83 -11.33
C THR A 38 -5.73 9.33 -9.95
N LEU A 39 -5.95 10.25 -8.99
CA LEU A 39 -6.31 9.89 -7.62
C LEU A 39 -7.59 9.06 -7.59
N ASN A 40 -7.57 7.95 -6.89
CA ASN A 40 -8.75 7.15 -6.59
C ASN A 40 -9.23 7.53 -5.18
N GLU A 41 -10.24 8.38 -5.11
CA GLU A 41 -10.80 8.89 -3.85
C GLU A 41 -11.59 7.82 -3.06
N ASP A 42 -11.90 6.67 -3.67
CA ASP A 42 -12.73 5.64 -3.05
C ASP A 42 -11.95 4.71 -2.11
N LYS A 43 -10.62 4.68 -2.23
CA LYS A 43 -9.77 3.71 -1.51
C LYS A 43 -8.50 4.35 -0.97
N VAL A 44 -8.01 3.78 0.13
CA VAL A 44 -6.72 4.10 0.73
C VAL A 44 -5.93 2.83 1.01
N CYS A 45 -4.61 2.97 1.04
CA CYS A 45 -3.70 1.92 1.48
C CYS A 45 -3.20 2.20 2.90
N VAL A 46 -3.43 1.28 3.80
CA VAL A 46 -3.01 1.35 5.20
C VAL A 46 -1.82 0.42 5.41
N SER A 47 -0.71 0.98 5.83
CA SER A 47 0.55 0.27 6.06
C SER A 47 0.80 0.13 7.56
N ILE A 48 0.68 -1.09 8.07
CA ILE A 48 0.89 -1.41 9.49
C ILE A 48 2.23 -2.13 9.63
N PRO A 49 3.13 -1.71 10.55
CA PRO A 49 4.40 -2.39 10.76
C PRO A 49 4.20 -3.88 11.07
N GLU A 50 5.01 -4.75 10.47
CA GLU A 50 4.89 -6.21 10.62
C GLU A 50 4.92 -6.68 12.07
N LYS A 51 5.62 -5.94 12.94
CA LYS A 51 5.74 -6.28 14.37
C LYS A 51 4.56 -5.83 15.23
N CYS A 52 3.58 -5.13 14.67
CA CYS A 52 2.42 -4.58 15.38
C CYS A 52 1.16 -5.45 15.13
N ASN A 53 1.22 -6.71 15.54
CA ASN A 53 0.11 -7.66 15.36
C ASN A 53 -1.17 -7.23 16.09
N ASP A 54 -1.05 -6.63 17.27
CA ASP A 54 -2.16 -6.12 18.07
C ASP A 54 -2.92 -4.99 17.36
N ILE A 55 -2.20 -4.11 16.64
CA ILE A 55 -2.82 -3.07 15.80
C ILE A 55 -3.57 -3.74 14.64
N SER A 56 -2.94 -4.70 13.98
CA SER A 56 -3.57 -5.44 12.88
C SER A 56 -4.84 -6.15 13.31
N GLU A 57 -4.85 -6.82 14.47
CA GLU A 57 -6.03 -7.51 15.01
C GLU A 57 -7.19 -6.54 15.27
N ARG A 58 -6.93 -5.39 15.92
CA ARG A 58 -7.93 -4.35 16.14
C ARG A 58 -8.44 -3.75 14.84
N PHE A 59 -7.55 -3.56 13.87
CA PHE A 59 -7.89 -3.06 12.55
C PHE A 59 -8.85 -4.01 11.84
N PHE A 60 -8.53 -5.29 11.74
CA PHE A 60 -9.38 -6.32 11.12
C PHE A 60 -10.76 -6.47 11.78
N ALA A 61 -10.85 -6.22 13.07
CA ALA A 61 -12.12 -6.29 13.79
C ALA A 61 -13.11 -5.15 13.43
N ASN A 62 -12.64 -4.08 12.82
CA ASN A 62 -13.42 -2.85 12.63
C ASN A 62 -13.61 -2.43 11.16
N VAL A 63 -12.88 -3.00 10.23
CA VAL A 63 -12.95 -2.63 8.80
C VAL A 63 -13.00 -3.85 7.88
N GLN A 64 -13.61 -3.65 6.72
CA GLN A 64 -13.56 -4.64 5.66
C GLN A 64 -12.30 -4.45 4.83
N ILE A 65 -11.41 -5.44 4.86
CA ILE A 65 -10.23 -5.46 4.00
C ILE A 65 -10.64 -5.88 2.60
N LEU A 66 -10.35 -5.05 1.60
CA LEU A 66 -10.60 -5.35 0.20
C LEU A 66 -9.52 -6.29 -0.33
N THR A 67 -8.26 -5.97 -0.01
CA THR A 67 -7.10 -6.75 -0.40
C THR A 67 -5.92 -6.45 0.52
N SER A 68 -4.94 -7.33 0.58
CA SER A 68 -3.78 -7.16 1.44
C SER A 68 -2.52 -7.77 0.83
N LYS A 69 -1.35 -7.30 1.29
CA LYS A 69 -0.05 -7.87 0.97
C LYS A 69 0.84 -7.86 2.20
N LYS A 70 1.42 -8.99 2.49
CA LYS A 70 2.48 -9.07 3.50
C LYS A 70 3.80 -8.58 2.90
N GLY A 71 4.45 -7.66 3.61
CA GLY A 71 5.78 -7.14 3.27
C GLY A 71 6.79 -7.40 4.39
N ASP A 72 8.05 -7.08 4.13
CA ASP A 72 9.15 -7.32 5.08
C ASP A 72 9.12 -6.38 6.29
N THR A 73 8.59 -5.17 6.12
CA THR A 73 8.58 -4.13 7.17
C THR A 73 7.16 -3.71 7.52
N PHE A 74 6.29 -3.65 6.53
CA PHE A 74 4.88 -3.30 6.66
C PHE A 74 4.00 -4.37 6.02
N ASN A 75 2.85 -4.61 6.63
CA ASN A 75 1.74 -5.27 5.98
C ASN A 75 0.84 -4.18 5.37
N PHE A 76 0.44 -4.37 4.12
CA PHE A 76 -0.39 -3.43 3.36
C PHE A 76 -1.82 -3.91 3.32
N PHE A 77 -2.76 -3.01 3.60
CA PHE A 77 -4.19 -3.29 3.60
C PHE A 77 -4.91 -2.21 2.81
N VAL A 78 -5.67 -2.61 1.81
CA VAL A 78 -6.53 -1.69 1.06
C VAL A 78 -7.92 -1.76 1.64
N ILE A 79 -8.45 -0.59 1.97
CA ILE A 79 -9.80 -0.40 2.49
C ILE A 79 -10.51 0.70 1.73
N THR A 80 -11.83 0.79 1.87
CA THR A 80 -12.57 1.92 1.33
C THR A 80 -12.29 3.19 2.11
N GLN A 81 -12.39 4.35 1.45
CA GLN A 81 -12.31 5.65 2.11
C GLN A 81 -13.36 5.77 3.23
N SER A 82 -14.57 5.26 3.00
CA SER A 82 -15.64 5.25 4.00
C SER A 82 -15.29 4.43 5.26
N ASP A 83 -14.61 3.30 5.11
CA ASP A 83 -14.15 2.52 6.26
C ASP A 83 -13.00 3.21 6.98
N TYR A 84 -12.12 3.89 6.25
CA TYR A 84 -11.07 4.71 6.84
C TYR A 84 -11.65 5.85 7.70
N GLU A 85 -12.64 6.58 7.19
CA GLU A 85 -13.33 7.64 7.94
C GLU A 85 -14.01 7.12 9.21
N LYS A 86 -14.63 5.94 9.17
CA LYS A 86 -15.18 5.30 10.36
C LYS A 86 -14.09 4.99 11.40
N ILE A 87 -12.99 4.40 10.99
CA ILE A 87 -11.94 3.97 11.89
C ILE A 87 -11.24 5.14 12.56
N THR A 88 -11.06 6.28 11.84
CA THR A 88 -10.46 7.50 12.40
C THR A 88 -11.26 8.10 13.55
N SER A 89 -12.55 7.77 13.64
CA SER A 89 -13.41 8.21 14.74
C SER A 89 -13.24 7.37 16.02
N LEU A 90 -12.58 6.21 15.96
CA LEU A 90 -12.44 5.28 17.08
C LEU A 90 -11.27 5.66 17.98
N ASP A 91 -11.46 5.52 19.29
CA ASP A 91 -10.44 5.96 20.27
C ASP A 91 -9.13 5.19 20.17
N PHE A 92 -9.17 3.90 19.81
CA PHE A 92 -7.93 3.13 19.63
C PHE A 92 -7.10 3.67 18.45
N TRP A 93 -7.74 4.14 17.38
CA TRP A 93 -7.05 4.68 16.22
C TRP A 93 -6.17 5.89 16.56
N LYS A 94 -6.65 6.78 17.41
CA LYS A 94 -5.89 7.95 17.88
C LYS A 94 -4.57 7.59 18.57
N VAL A 95 -4.47 6.37 19.11
CA VAL A 95 -3.22 5.85 19.70
C VAL A 95 -2.37 5.19 18.63
N ASP A 96 -3.00 4.42 17.75
CA ASP A 96 -2.34 3.58 16.75
C ASP A 96 -1.89 4.37 15.50
N GLU A 97 -2.54 5.50 15.18
CA GLU A 97 -2.20 6.35 14.02
C GLU A 97 -0.73 6.79 13.98
N LYS A 98 -0.09 6.92 15.15
CA LYS A 98 1.33 7.25 15.28
C LYS A 98 2.27 6.13 14.82
N SER A 99 1.75 4.96 14.55
CA SER A 99 2.51 3.80 14.10
C SER A 99 2.11 3.32 12.72
N VAL A 100 1.02 3.86 12.18
CA VAL A 100 0.41 3.47 10.91
C VAL A 100 0.67 4.54 9.87
N ILE A 101 0.93 4.15 8.63
CA ILE A 101 1.07 5.07 7.51
C ILE A 101 -0.10 4.83 6.55
N VAL A 102 -0.81 5.90 6.22
CA VAL A 102 -1.92 5.86 5.25
C VAL A 102 -1.50 6.60 4.00
N THR A 103 -1.67 5.96 2.86
CA THR A 103 -1.28 6.48 1.55
C THR A 103 -2.43 6.36 0.56
N SER A 104 -2.32 7.06 -0.55
CA SER A 104 -3.36 7.15 -1.57
C SER A 104 -3.40 5.93 -2.47
N SER A 105 -4.51 5.76 -3.17
CA SER A 105 -4.60 4.90 -4.33
C SER A 105 -4.77 5.72 -5.60
N TYR A 106 -4.34 5.16 -6.74
CA TYR A 106 -4.36 5.85 -8.01
C TYR A 106 -4.76 4.90 -9.15
N PHE A 107 -5.21 5.48 -10.25
CA PHE A 107 -5.30 4.82 -11.54
C PHE A 107 -4.16 5.29 -12.44
N THR A 108 -3.55 4.36 -13.15
CA THR A 108 -2.58 4.64 -14.22
C THR A 108 -3.29 5.06 -15.50
N GLU A 109 -2.54 5.50 -16.51
CA GLU A 109 -3.10 5.78 -17.88
C GLU A 109 -3.83 4.58 -18.50
N ASN A 110 -3.43 3.36 -18.14
CA ASN A 110 -4.08 2.14 -18.60
C ASN A 110 -5.31 1.76 -17.78
N ASN A 111 -5.69 2.60 -16.81
CA ASN A 111 -6.76 2.33 -15.86
C ASN A 111 -6.46 1.14 -14.91
N ASP A 112 -5.19 0.81 -14.74
CA ASP A 112 -4.76 -0.16 -13.72
C ASP A 112 -4.74 0.53 -12.36
N GLU A 113 -5.31 -0.12 -11.35
CA GLU A 113 -5.31 0.40 -9.98
C GLU A 113 -3.98 0.09 -9.30
N VAL A 114 -3.35 1.13 -8.72
CA VAL A 114 -2.10 1.03 -7.98
C VAL A 114 -2.24 1.73 -6.63
N PHE A 115 -1.60 1.15 -5.63
CA PHE A 115 -1.65 1.63 -4.25
C PHE A 115 -0.25 2.13 -3.86
N GLU A 116 -0.19 3.38 -3.46
CA GLU A 116 1.04 3.97 -2.96
C GLU A 116 1.50 3.25 -1.69
N THR A 117 2.77 2.90 -1.62
CA THR A 117 3.39 2.36 -0.39
C THR A 117 4.17 3.45 0.34
N PRO A 118 4.53 3.27 1.61
CA PRO A 118 5.43 4.20 2.29
C PRO A 118 6.83 4.30 1.67
N TYR A 119 7.16 3.45 0.71
CA TYR A 119 8.51 3.35 0.19
C TYR A 119 8.76 4.24 -1.01
N LEU A 120 9.99 4.70 -1.12
CA LEU A 120 10.55 5.29 -2.32
C LEU A 120 11.99 4.79 -2.51
N THR A 121 12.43 4.75 -3.75
CA THR A 121 13.78 4.32 -4.11
C THR A 121 14.56 5.49 -4.69
N VAL A 122 15.73 5.77 -4.13
CA VAL A 122 16.61 6.85 -4.56
C VAL A 122 17.93 6.28 -5.04
N LYS A 123 18.43 6.78 -6.18
CA LYS A 123 19.75 6.46 -6.71
C LYS A 123 20.65 7.67 -6.60
N LEU A 124 21.75 7.55 -5.88
CA LEU A 124 22.80 8.57 -5.86
C LEU A 124 23.49 8.68 -7.22
N LYS A 125 23.97 9.87 -7.58
CA LYS A 125 24.83 10.07 -8.75
C LYS A 125 26.23 9.50 -8.52
N ASN A 126 26.70 9.61 -7.29
CA ASN A 126 27.99 9.09 -6.82
C ASN A 126 27.94 8.92 -5.29
N GLU A 127 28.94 8.30 -4.71
CA GLU A 127 29.01 8.03 -3.27
C GLU A 127 29.07 9.30 -2.41
N GLN A 128 29.63 10.40 -2.90
CA GLN A 128 29.74 11.67 -2.17
C GLN A 128 28.37 12.33 -1.95
N ASN A 129 27.33 11.93 -2.67
CA ASN A 129 25.97 12.44 -2.46
C ASN A 129 25.26 11.83 -1.23
N ILE A 130 25.93 10.97 -0.47
CA ILE A 130 25.32 10.36 0.73
C ILE A 130 24.98 11.40 1.81
N ASP A 131 25.86 12.39 2.02
CA ASP A 131 25.60 13.44 3.03
C ASP A 131 24.39 14.30 2.63
N LEU A 132 24.24 14.54 1.33
CA LEU A 132 23.06 15.23 0.81
C LEU A 132 21.78 14.38 1.00
N LEU A 133 21.83 13.07 0.74
CA LEU A 133 20.69 12.19 1.02
C LEU A 133 20.33 12.21 2.50
N ASN A 134 21.34 12.18 3.40
CA ASN A 134 21.11 12.24 4.85
C ASN A 134 20.42 13.54 5.25
N SER A 135 20.74 14.70 4.65
CA SER A 135 20.04 15.95 4.93
C SER A 135 18.55 15.89 4.55
N TYR A 136 18.22 15.29 3.41
CA TYR A 136 16.83 15.07 3.03
C TYR A 136 16.11 14.05 3.93
N ILE A 137 16.81 13.01 4.41
CA ILE A 137 16.25 12.05 5.36
C ILE A 137 15.82 12.75 6.65
N GLU A 138 16.62 13.67 7.16
CA GLU A 138 16.29 14.45 8.35
C GLU A 138 15.14 15.46 8.09
N GLU A 139 15.17 16.15 6.95
CA GLU A 139 14.17 17.15 6.57
C GLU A 139 12.78 16.53 6.38
N TYR A 140 12.68 15.45 5.60
CA TYR A 140 11.41 14.80 5.26
C TYR A 140 10.98 13.71 6.26
N LYS A 141 11.75 13.46 7.32
CA LYS A 141 11.50 12.41 8.32
C LYS A 141 11.47 11.01 7.71
N PHE A 142 12.39 10.75 6.78
CA PHE A 142 12.53 9.42 6.21
C PHE A 142 13.26 8.46 7.16
N ARG A 143 13.14 7.18 6.84
CA ARG A 143 13.96 6.11 7.40
C ARG A 143 14.61 5.32 6.25
N ILE A 144 15.89 5.02 6.36
CA ILE A 144 16.55 4.07 5.45
C ILE A 144 16.06 2.67 5.80
N VAL A 145 15.41 2.02 4.84
CA VAL A 145 14.93 0.62 4.97
C VAL A 145 15.98 -0.34 4.47
N ARG A 146 16.60 -0.02 3.33
CA ARG A 146 17.59 -0.87 2.69
C ARG A 146 18.62 -0.03 1.93
N ASN A 147 19.88 -0.46 1.99
CA ASN A 147 20.92 -0.12 1.05
C ASN A 147 21.32 -1.39 0.30
N SER A 148 21.37 -1.32 -1.02
CA SER A 148 21.72 -2.47 -1.84
C SER A 148 23.23 -2.75 -1.79
N GLN A 149 23.62 -3.91 -1.31
CA GLN A 149 25.03 -4.33 -1.32
C GLN A 149 25.56 -4.58 -2.74
N ILE A 150 24.69 -5.00 -3.67
CA ILE A 150 25.04 -5.24 -5.09
C ILE A 150 25.14 -3.94 -5.86
N SER A 151 24.32 -2.94 -5.46
CA SER A 151 24.24 -1.64 -6.12
C SER A 151 24.29 -0.54 -5.04
N PRO A 152 25.49 -0.20 -4.52
CA PRO A 152 25.64 0.61 -3.31
C PRO A 152 25.08 2.05 -3.43
N LEU A 153 24.84 2.52 -4.66
CA LEU A 153 24.22 3.83 -4.89
C LEU A 153 22.68 3.82 -4.77
N TRP A 154 22.05 2.65 -4.59
CA TRP A 154 20.61 2.52 -4.47
C TRP A 154 20.17 2.39 -3.02
N TYR A 155 19.24 3.27 -2.62
CA TYR A 155 18.65 3.31 -1.29
C TYR A 155 17.14 3.16 -1.40
N THR A 156 16.57 2.29 -0.56
CA THR A 156 15.13 2.28 -0.31
C THR A 156 14.87 3.03 0.98
N LEU A 157 14.09 4.08 0.88
CA LEU A 157 13.65 4.91 2.00
C LEU A 157 12.18 4.60 2.30
N SER A 158 11.75 4.92 3.50
CA SER A 158 10.34 4.93 3.89
C SER A 158 10.00 6.28 4.49
N ILE A 159 8.88 6.85 4.11
CA ILE A 159 8.23 7.89 4.92
C ILE A 159 7.89 7.31 6.30
N THR A 160 7.66 8.17 7.26
CA THR A 160 7.23 7.82 8.61
C THR A 160 5.90 8.48 8.91
N PRO A 161 5.20 8.13 10.00
CA PRO A 161 3.98 8.84 10.39
C PRO A 161 4.18 10.34 10.67
N ASP A 162 5.42 10.77 10.91
CA ASP A 162 5.79 12.18 11.11
C ASP A 162 6.11 12.91 9.79
N SER A 163 6.10 12.21 8.65
CA SER A 163 6.33 12.81 7.33
C SER A 163 5.09 13.60 6.91
N GLU A 164 5.30 14.86 6.48
CA GLU A 164 4.21 15.74 6.06
C GLU A 164 3.71 15.46 4.63
N LYS A 165 4.52 14.74 3.85
CA LYS A 165 4.28 14.45 2.43
C LYS A 165 4.22 12.97 2.16
N SER A 166 3.53 12.61 1.10
CA SER A 166 3.43 11.24 0.61
C SER A 166 4.75 10.76 -0.02
N SER A 167 4.90 9.47 -0.23
CA SER A 167 6.08 8.91 -0.90
C SER A 167 6.18 9.35 -2.35
N VAL A 168 5.04 9.57 -3.03
CA VAL A 168 4.96 10.09 -4.40
C VAL A 168 5.47 11.53 -4.45
N GLU A 169 4.97 12.41 -3.56
CA GLU A 169 5.41 13.80 -3.50
C GLU A 169 6.89 13.91 -3.19
N CYS A 170 7.36 13.17 -2.18
CA CYS A 170 8.77 13.16 -1.79
C CYS A 170 9.68 12.65 -2.91
N ALA A 171 9.28 11.58 -3.61
CA ALA A 171 10.06 11.04 -4.70
C ALA A 171 10.18 12.03 -5.87
N ASN A 172 9.09 12.74 -6.18
CA ASN A 172 9.08 13.76 -7.23
C ASN A 172 9.99 14.94 -6.86
N GLU A 173 9.87 15.46 -5.65
CA GLU A 173 10.72 16.57 -5.19
C GLU A 173 12.21 16.21 -5.23
N LEU A 174 12.57 15.03 -4.70
CA LEU A 174 13.97 14.56 -4.76
C LEU A 174 14.46 14.44 -6.20
N TYR A 175 13.65 13.97 -7.13
CA TYR A 175 13.99 13.88 -8.54
C TYR A 175 14.18 15.28 -9.15
N GLU A 176 13.26 16.21 -8.88
CA GLU A 176 13.25 17.57 -9.45
C GLU A 176 14.40 18.45 -8.94
N THR A 177 14.98 18.14 -7.77
CA THR A 177 16.21 18.81 -7.32
C THR A 177 17.36 18.61 -8.30
N GLY A 178 17.31 17.59 -9.13
CA GLY A 178 18.41 17.21 -10.02
C GLY A 178 19.65 16.67 -9.30
N ASN A 179 19.60 16.48 -7.99
CA ASN A 179 20.74 16.02 -7.19
C ASN A 179 20.96 14.50 -7.25
N PHE A 180 19.91 13.74 -7.54
CA PHE A 180 19.92 12.28 -7.60
C PHE A 180 19.85 11.78 -9.05
N ALA A 181 20.38 10.58 -9.29
CA ALA A 181 20.32 9.95 -10.62
C ALA A 181 18.91 9.39 -10.91
N SER A 182 18.16 9.04 -9.87
CA SER A 182 16.76 8.62 -9.93
C SER A 182 16.13 8.78 -8.56
N SER A 183 14.83 9.07 -8.55
CA SER A 183 13.98 8.97 -7.38
C SER A 183 12.60 8.53 -7.84
N MET A 184 12.04 7.49 -7.25
CA MET A 184 10.78 6.88 -7.66
C MET A 184 10.02 6.39 -6.44
N PRO A 185 8.70 6.62 -6.36
CA PRO A 185 7.84 5.97 -5.37
C PRO A 185 7.72 4.48 -5.67
N ASP A 186 7.31 3.71 -4.67
CA ASP A 186 6.98 2.30 -4.83
C ASP A 186 5.46 2.11 -4.74
N PHE A 187 4.93 1.25 -5.62
CA PHE A 187 3.51 0.94 -5.68
C PHE A 187 3.28 -0.56 -5.57
N VAL A 188 2.14 -0.91 -5.02
CA VAL A 188 1.58 -2.26 -5.11
C VAL A 188 0.41 -2.22 -6.07
N SER A 189 0.41 -3.08 -7.09
CA SER A 189 -0.72 -3.24 -8.00
C SER A 189 -1.73 -4.25 -7.46
N ASP A 190 -2.98 -4.14 -7.87
CA ASP A 190 -4.07 -5.07 -7.49
C ASP A 190 -3.74 -6.53 -7.84
N ASP A 191 -3.00 -6.77 -8.92
CA ASP A 191 -2.57 -8.12 -9.33
C ASP A 191 -1.55 -8.76 -8.38
N LEU A 192 -0.82 -7.95 -7.61
CA LEU A 192 0.18 -8.41 -6.63
C LEU A 192 -0.38 -8.54 -5.22
N LEU A 193 -1.63 -8.14 -5.02
CA LEU A 193 -2.30 -8.22 -3.74
C LEU A 193 -3.05 -9.57 -3.63
N ASP A 194 -2.91 -10.20 -2.48
CA ASP A 194 -3.72 -11.37 -2.16
C ASP A 194 -5.19 -10.92 -2.06
N LYS A 195 -5.99 -11.23 -3.07
CA LYS A 195 -7.44 -11.00 -3.01
C LYS A 195 -7.98 -11.82 -1.84
N THR A 196 -8.22 -11.16 -0.73
CA THR A 196 -8.90 -11.81 0.39
C THR A 196 -10.33 -12.09 -0.06
N THR A 197 -10.53 -13.30 -0.60
CA THR A 197 -11.86 -13.89 -0.50
C THR A 197 -12.21 -13.77 0.97
N SER A 198 -13.30 -13.06 1.27
CA SER A 198 -13.85 -12.88 2.60
C SER A 198 -13.57 -14.12 3.43
N VAL A 199 -12.68 -13.98 4.43
CA VAL A 199 -12.49 -15.05 5.41
C VAL A 199 -13.85 -15.16 6.06
N PRO A 200 -14.61 -16.26 5.88
CA PRO A 200 -15.80 -16.45 6.69
C PRO A 200 -15.29 -16.41 8.11
N SER A 201 -15.90 -15.54 8.93
CA SER A 201 -15.62 -15.50 10.37
C SER A 201 -15.55 -16.96 10.82
N ILE A 202 -14.37 -17.36 11.30
CA ILE A 202 -14.21 -18.62 11.98
C ILE A 202 -14.95 -18.45 13.31
N THR A 203 -16.25 -18.49 13.25
CA THR A 203 -17.03 -19.01 14.34
C THR A 203 -16.42 -20.36 14.60
N SER A 204 -15.88 -20.56 15.79
CA SER A 204 -15.28 -21.80 16.27
C SER A 204 -16.13 -22.98 15.82
N ALA A 205 -15.95 -23.40 14.57
CA ALA A 205 -16.46 -24.65 14.08
C ALA A 205 -15.59 -25.67 14.78
N THR A 206 -16.18 -26.27 15.78
CA THR A 206 -15.83 -27.57 16.32
C THR A 206 -15.01 -28.31 15.29
N THR A 207 -13.78 -28.64 15.63
CA THR A 207 -12.86 -29.48 14.88
C THR A 207 -13.63 -30.63 14.23
N ALA A 208 -14.07 -30.45 13.00
CA ALA A 208 -14.46 -31.59 12.18
C ALA A 208 -13.16 -32.32 11.94
N GLU A 209 -12.90 -33.34 12.76
CA GLU A 209 -11.82 -34.30 12.54
C GLU A 209 -11.89 -34.74 11.08
N SER A 210 -10.93 -34.33 10.27
CA SER A 210 -10.78 -34.83 8.91
C SER A 210 -10.32 -36.28 9.00
N LYS A 211 -11.24 -37.17 9.34
CA LYS A 211 -10.99 -38.61 9.35
C LYS A 211 -10.74 -39.04 7.91
N GLY A 212 -9.49 -39.23 7.56
CA GLY A 212 -9.10 -39.68 6.23
C GLY A 212 -7.60 -39.87 6.11
N ILE A 213 -7.22 -40.72 5.15
CA ILE A 213 -5.83 -41.00 4.80
C ILE A 213 -5.51 -40.22 3.51
N TYR A 214 -4.42 -39.49 3.51
CA TYR A 214 -4.02 -38.64 2.40
C TYR A 214 -2.55 -38.87 2.03
N ASP A 215 -2.21 -38.77 0.75
CA ASP A 215 -0.81 -38.75 0.32
C ASP A 215 -0.19 -37.35 0.60
N LEU A 216 1.12 -37.20 0.33
CA LEU A 216 1.83 -35.93 0.54
C LEU A 216 1.39 -34.83 -0.43
N GLN A 217 0.65 -35.14 -1.48
CA GLN A 217 0.06 -34.22 -2.43
C GLN A 217 -1.38 -33.79 -2.03
N GLY A 218 -1.88 -34.29 -0.87
CA GLY A 218 -3.22 -33.99 -0.37
C GLY A 218 -4.34 -34.79 -1.03
N ARG A 219 -4.04 -35.82 -1.84
CA ARG A 219 -5.06 -36.68 -2.44
C ARG A 219 -5.50 -37.71 -1.43
N ARG A 220 -6.81 -37.92 -1.31
CA ARG A 220 -7.39 -38.93 -0.41
C ARG A 220 -7.09 -40.33 -0.90
N LEU A 221 -6.55 -41.15 -0.03
CA LEU A 221 -6.28 -42.57 -0.29
C LEU A 221 -7.47 -43.43 0.15
N ALA A 222 -7.75 -44.49 -0.61
CA ALA A 222 -8.81 -45.44 -0.28
C ALA A 222 -8.47 -46.35 0.91
N GLY A 223 -7.20 -46.34 1.34
CA GLY A 223 -6.70 -47.12 2.46
C GLY A 223 -5.24 -46.83 2.75
N LYS A 224 -4.68 -47.48 3.79
CA LYS A 224 -3.28 -47.29 4.17
C LYS A 224 -2.36 -47.90 3.12
N PRO A 225 -1.36 -47.19 2.60
CA PRO A 225 -0.40 -47.75 1.66
C PRO A 225 0.48 -48.80 2.35
N ALA A 226 0.90 -49.82 1.61
CA ALA A 226 1.74 -50.87 2.16
C ALA A 226 3.16 -50.39 2.54
N ARG A 227 3.63 -49.29 1.94
CA ARG A 227 4.93 -48.65 2.20
C ARG A 227 4.82 -47.15 1.88
N GLY A 228 5.67 -46.36 2.54
CA GLY A 228 5.82 -44.93 2.24
C GLY A 228 5.30 -44.03 3.33
N ILE A 229 5.07 -42.74 2.97
CA ILE A 229 4.63 -41.70 3.89
C ILE A 229 3.22 -41.28 3.50
N TYR A 230 2.35 -41.16 4.51
CA TYR A 230 1.00 -40.65 4.34
C TYR A 230 0.56 -39.82 5.55
N ILE A 231 -0.56 -39.15 5.45
CA ILE A 231 -1.15 -38.36 6.52
C ILE A 231 -2.45 -39.03 6.94
N GLU A 232 -2.58 -39.35 8.22
CA GLU A 232 -3.79 -39.86 8.82
C GLU A 232 -4.15 -39.03 10.03
N ASP A 233 -5.36 -38.49 10.05
CA ASP A 233 -5.88 -37.61 11.12
C ASP A 233 -4.92 -36.45 11.44
N GLY A 234 -4.39 -35.81 10.38
CA GLY A 234 -3.44 -34.68 10.49
C GLY A 234 -2.01 -35.07 10.92
N LYS A 235 -1.72 -36.34 11.13
CA LYS A 235 -0.38 -36.80 11.53
C LYS A 235 0.34 -37.50 10.37
N LYS A 236 1.62 -37.16 10.19
CA LYS A 236 2.50 -37.80 9.21
C LYS A 236 2.93 -39.18 9.73
N ILE A 237 2.63 -40.25 8.98
CA ILE A 237 2.96 -41.63 9.29
C ILE A 237 3.89 -42.18 8.23
N MET A 238 4.91 -42.93 8.64
CA MET A 238 5.85 -43.61 7.77
C MET A 238 5.74 -45.15 7.99
N ILE A 239 5.51 -45.89 6.93
CA ILE A 239 5.57 -47.37 6.92
C ILE A 239 6.84 -47.76 6.20
N LYS A 240 7.69 -48.51 6.88
CA LYS A 240 8.95 -49.08 6.36
C LYS A 240 8.74 -50.34 5.52
#